data_b41921eb11239851079053ea8d1b5829
#
_entry.id   b41921eb11239851079053ea8d1b5829
#
_cell.length_a   1.000
_cell.length_b   1.000
_cell.length_c   1.000
_cell.angle_alpha   90.00
_cell.angle_beta   90.00
_cell.angle_gamma   90.00
#
_symmetry.space_group_name_H-M   'P 1'
#
loop_
_entity.id
_entity.type
_entity.pdbx_description
1 polymer ?
#
loop_
_entity_poly.entity_id
_entity_poly.type
_entity_poly.pdbx_seq_one_letter_code
_entity_poly.pdbx_strand_id
1 'polypeptide(L)'
;MIVLAEAFQEVLAAIDRTETPFLVGGSVAGGTDGLARQTNGIDIVVDLPVDRVPGFCEAFESAFYADPDLVLRSVHAGRPFNLIHLAGAIKFDFFPVGDNAFGRSELARRRVTASTITGLENIEFPVASPEDTVLAKLVWFRKGGEVSDRQWHDILGVVNVQSHRLDRSYLDRWAGELGVADLLRNALPQEGFRGSS
;
A
#
# COMPACT_ATOMS: atom_id res chain seq x y z
N MET A 1 2.51 18.88 19.47
CA MET A 1 2.80 17.49 18.99
C MET A 1 2.05 17.35 17.69
N ILE A 2 2.76 17.18 16.55
CA ILE A 2 2.12 16.95 15.25
C ILE A 2 1.47 15.58 15.28
N VAL A 3 0.19 15.53 14.91
CA VAL A 3 -0.59 14.29 14.80
C VAL A 3 -0.31 13.62 13.44
N LEU A 4 -0.55 12.31 13.36
CA LEU A 4 -0.37 11.53 12.14
C LEU A 4 -1.09 12.16 10.93
N ALA A 5 -2.29 12.69 11.13
CA ALA A 5 -3.09 13.34 10.09
C ALA A 5 -2.37 14.54 9.46
N GLU A 6 -1.77 15.42 10.28
CA GLU A 6 -1.06 16.61 9.81
C GLU A 6 0.15 16.20 8.97
N ALA A 7 0.98 15.28 9.49
CA ALA A 7 2.13 14.76 8.76
C ALA A 7 1.75 14.07 7.45
N PHE A 8 0.63 13.33 7.44
CA PHE A 8 0.13 12.67 6.24
C PHE A 8 -0.40 13.66 5.21
N GLN A 9 -1.10 14.70 5.63
CA GLN A 9 -1.54 15.77 4.72
C GLN A 9 -0.35 16.51 4.09
N GLU A 10 0.74 16.72 4.84
CA GLU A 10 1.97 17.28 4.27
C GLU A 10 2.61 16.36 3.23
N VAL A 11 2.59 15.03 3.44
CA VAL A 11 3.02 14.05 2.44
C VAL A 11 2.16 14.15 1.18
N LEU A 12 0.84 14.14 1.31
CA LEU A 12 -0.08 14.22 0.18
C LEU A 12 0.14 15.52 -0.62
N ALA A 13 0.29 16.66 0.07
CA ALA A 13 0.56 17.94 -0.56
C ALA A 13 1.94 17.97 -1.27
N ALA A 14 2.96 17.32 -0.72
CA ALA A 14 4.27 17.23 -1.35
C ALA A 14 4.23 16.37 -2.63
N ILE A 15 3.55 15.21 -2.59
CA ILE A 15 3.39 14.33 -3.75
C ILE A 15 2.58 15.05 -4.86
N ASP A 16 1.51 15.77 -4.48
CA ASP A 16 0.67 16.51 -5.42
C ASP A 16 1.46 17.59 -6.17
N ARG A 17 2.33 18.34 -5.46
CA ARG A 17 3.22 19.33 -6.09
C ARG A 17 4.16 18.75 -7.15
N THR A 18 4.52 17.47 -7.03
CA THR A 18 5.41 16.79 -7.99
C THR A 18 4.64 16.05 -9.08
N GLU A 19 3.31 16.06 -9.04
CA GLU A 19 2.45 15.30 -9.95
C GLU A 19 2.85 13.82 -10.05
N THR A 20 3.40 13.25 -8.97
CA THR A 20 3.83 11.85 -8.93
C THR A 20 2.62 10.93 -8.74
N PRO A 21 2.33 10.00 -9.66
CA PRO A 21 1.26 9.04 -9.46
C PRO A 21 1.53 8.15 -8.25
N PHE A 22 0.54 8.01 -7.37
CA PHE A 22 0.68 7.22 -6.16
C PHE A 22 -0.63 6.54 -5.73
N LEU A 23 -0.50 5.62 -4.81
CA LEU A 23 -1.58 5.09 -3.99
C LEU A 23 -1.06 4.76 -2.58
N VAL A 24 -1.96 4.73 -1.62
CA VAL A 24 -1.69 4.26 -0.27
C VAL A 24 -2.02 2.78 -0.20
N GLY A 25 -1.07 1.99 0.26
CA GLY A 25 -1.15 0.54 0.37
C GLY A 25 -1.13 0.04 1.81
N GLY A 26 -0.64 -1.16 2.00
CA GLY A 26 -0.31 -1.74 3.30
C GLY A 26 -1.47 -1.84 4.28
N SER A 27 -1.21 -1.46 5.52
CA SER A 27 -2.19 -1.52 6.60
C SER A 27 -3.31 -0.49 6.45
N VAL A 28 -3.03 0.66 5.85
CA VAL A 28 -4.00 1.75 5.64
C VAL A 28 -5.03 1.33 4.60
N ALA A 29 -4.60 0.81 3.44
CA ALA A 29 -5.53 0.28 2.43
C ALA A 29 -6.33 -0.91 2.99
N GLY A 30 -5.66 -1.85 3.68
CA GLY A 30 -6.33 -2.98 4.32
C GLY A 30 -7.33 -2.58 5.39
N GLY A 31 -7.08 -1.51 6.14
CA GLY A 31 -8.02 -0.95 7.12
C GLY A 31 -9.26 -0.31 6.50
N THR A 32 -9.12 0.27 5.32
CA THR A 32 -10.25 0.83 4.56
C THR A 32 -11.16 -0.28 3.99
N ASP A 33 -10.57 -1.41 3.60
CA ASP A 33 -11.25 -2.53 2.97
C ASP A 33 -11.54 -3.71 3.91
N GLY A 34 -11.02 -3.69 5.12
CA GLY A 34 -11.11 -4.78 6.10
C GLY A 34 -11.22 -4.28 7.54
N LEU A 35 -10.42 -4.83 8.44
CA LEU A 35 -10.39 -4.46 9.85
C LEU A 35 -9.49 -3.25 10.06
N ALA A 36 -10.10 -2.10 10.39
CA ALA A 36 -9.37 -0.89 10.75
C ALA A 36 -8.53 -1.11 12.01
N ARG A 37 -7.25 -0.73 11.98
CA ARG A 37 -6.39 -0.77 13.15
C ARG A 37 -5.34 0.34 13.11
N GLN A 38 -4.77 0.62 14.28
CA GLN A 38 -3.69 1.58 14.42
C GLN A 38 -2.44 1.13 13.64
N THR A 39 -1.85 2.02 12.85
CA THR A 39 -0.63 1.77 12.08
C THR A 39 0.52 2.63 12.61
N ASN A 40 1.74 2.07 12.58
CA ASN A 40 2.96 2.78 12.96
C ASN A 40 3.70 3.39 11.75
N GLY A 41 3.16 3.23 10.56
CA GLY A 41 3.72 3.76 9.31
C GLY A 41 2.69 3.70 8.20
N ILE A 42 2.91 4.50 7.17
CA ILE A 42 2.06 4.55 5.98
C ILE A 42 2.89 4.09 4.79
N ASP A 43 2.39 3.06 4.11
CA ASP A 43 2.99 2.50 2.90
C ASP A 43 2.43 3.24 1.67
N ILE A 44 3.30 3.77 0.83
CA ILE A 44 2.93 4.56 -0.35
C ILE A 44 3.63 3.96 -1.57
N VAL A 45 2.85 3.48 -2.51
CA VAL A 45 3.34 3.03 -3.82
C VAL A 45 3.40 4.23 -4.75
N VAL A 46 4.55 4.45 -5.40
CA VAL A 46 4.78 5.62 -6.27
C VAL A 46 5.33 5.22 -7.62
N ASP A 47 4.86 5.88 -8.67
CA ASP A 47 5.50 5.85 -9.99
C ASP A 47 6.44 7.04 -10.11
N LEU A 48 7.66 6.86 -9.59
CA LEU A 48 8.69 7.88 -9.52
C LEU A 48 9.85 7.53 -10.47
N PRO A 49 9.91 8.15 -11.66
CA PRO A 49 11.04 8.03 -12.56
C PRO A 49 12.33 8.60 -11.97
N VAL A 50 13.47 8.00 -12.31
CA VAL A 50 14.79 8.35 -11.76
C VAL A 50 15.13 9.83 -11.97
N ASP A 51 14.79 10.40 -13.12
CA ASP A 51 15.03 11.79 -13.46
C ASP A 51 14.16 12.79 -12.67
N ARG A 52 13.07 12.32 -12.06
CA ARG A 52 12.20 13.15 -11.21
C ARG A 52 12.58 13.11 -9.72
N VAL A 53 13.49 12.24 -9.32
CA VAL A 53 13.89 12.09 -7.90
C VAL A 53 14.37 13.40 -7.26
N PRO A 54 15.21 14.25 -7.91
CA PRO A 54 15.64 15.51 -7.30
C PRO A 54 14.46 16.42 -6.92
N GLY A 55 13.55 16.69 -7.85
CA GLY A 55 12.37 17.54 -7.60
C GLY A 55 11.41 16.91 -6.59
N PHE A 56 11.30 15.59 -6.57
CA PHE A 56 10.53 14.87 -5.53
C PHE A 56 11.13 15.12 -4.15
N CYS A 57 12.43 14.94 -3.96
CA CYS A 57 13.09 15.18 -2.66
C CYS A 57 12.97 16.64 -2.23
N GLU A 58 13.16 17.60 -3.13
CA GLU A 58 13.01 19.02 -2.86
C GLU A 58 11.61 19.37 -2.32
N ALA A 59 10.57 18.73 -2.84
CA ALA A 59 9.20 18.94 -2.35
C ALA A 59 8.99 18.53 -0.88
N PHE A 60 9.87 17.70 -0.33
CA PHE A 60 9.83 17.22 1.05
C PHE A 60 10.82 17.90 2.01
N GLU A 61 11.80 18.68 1.52
CA GLU A 61 12.94 19.19 2.31
C GLU A 61 12.54 19.98 3.56
N SER A 62 11.42 20.69 3.56
CA SER A 62 11.06 21.58 4.66
C SER A 62 10.55 20.85 5.92
N ALA A 63 9.97 19.65 5.77
CA ALA A 63 9.28 18.95 6.85
C ALA A 63 9.79 17.52 7.06
N PHE A 64 10.56 16.97 6.11
CA PHE A 64 10.99 15.58 6.14
C PHE A 64 12.52 15.46 6.05
N TYR A 65 13.04 14.44 6.71
CA TYR A 65 14.37 13.94 6.40
C TYR A 65 14.26 13.05 5.16
N ALA A 66 14.90 13.47 4.10
CA ALA A 66 15.08 12.74 2.85
C ALA A 66 16.55 12.81 2.45
N ASP A 67 17.19 11.66 2.22
CA ASP A 67 18.53 11.60 1.63
C ASP A 67 18.37 11.40 0.11
N PRO A 68 18.62 12.44 -0.72
CA PRO A 68 18.37 12.34 -2.16
C PRO A 68 19.19 11.24 -2.85
N ASP A 69 20.43 11.00 -2.38
CA ASP A 69 21.28 9.96 -2.94
C ASP A 69 20.76 8.56 -2.59
N LEU A 70 20.23 8.38 -1.38
CA LEU A 70 19.59 7.14 -0.97
C LEU A 70 18.33 6.90 -1.77
N VAL A 71 17.47 7.91 -1.91
CA VAL A 71 16.23 7.83 -2.71
C VAL A 71 16.55 7.47 -4.15
N LEU A 72 17.52 8.16 -4.77
CA LEU A 72 17.95 7.91 -6.14
C LEU A 72 18.42 6.46 -6.35
N ARG A 73 19.28 5.97 -5.48
CA ARG A 73 19.76 4.57 -5.52
C ARG A 73 18.62 3.57 -5.34
N SER A 74 17.67 3.88 -4.45
CA SER A 74 16.53 3.01 -4.16
C SER A 74 15.58 2.93 -5.34
N VAL A 75 15.22 4.08 -5.92
CA VAL A 75 14.35 4.15 -7.11
C VAL A 75 14.99 3.43 -8.30
N HIS A 76 16.30 3.67 -8.55
CA HIS A 76 17.03 2.99 -9.63
C HIS A 76 17.05 1.47 -9.45
N ALA A 77 17.15 1.00 -8.20
CA ALA A 77 17.18 -0.42 -7.87
C ALA A 77 15.79 -1.06 -7.68
N GLY A 78 14.71 -0.29 -7.83
CA GLY A 78 13.34 -0.76 -7.53
C GLY A 78 13.16 -1.21 -6.07
N ARG A 79 13.85 -0.56 -5.13
CA ARG A 79 13.82 -0.88 -3.69
C ARG A 79 13.04 0.16 -2.91
N PRO A 80 12.38 -0.22 -1.81
CA PRO A 80 11.74 0.74 -0.93
C PRO A 80 12.73 1.73 -0.34
N PHE A 81 12.25 2.96 -0.08
CA PHE A 81 12.91 3.97 0.71
C PHE A 81 11.92 4.57 1.72
N ASN A 82 12.41 5.30 2.70
CA ASN A 82 11.54 5.97 3.65
C ASN A 82 11.89 7.45 3.78
N LEU A 83 10.87 8.24 4.09
CA LEU A 83 10.98 9.60 4.54
C LEU A 83 10.48 9.69 5.98
N ILE A 84 11.15 10.51 6.79
CA ILE A 84 10.81 10.68 8.21
C ILE A 84 10.35 12.11 8.41
N HIS A 85 9.09 12.27 8.82
CA HIS A 85 8.59 13.58 9.21
C HIS A 85 9.30 14.08 10.48
N LEU A 86 10.01 15.21 10.40
CA LEU A 86 10.93 15.67 11.42
C LEU A 86 10.25 16.01 12.74
N ALA A 87 9.15 16.75 12.70
CA ALA A 87 8.46 17.20 13.89
C ALA A 87 7.70 16.09 14.65
N GLY A 88 7.21 15.07 13.93
CA GLY A 88 6.45 13.95 14.49
C GLY A 88 7.23 12.66 14.64
N ALA A 89 8.45 12.58 14.09
CA ALA A 89 9.23 11.35 13.96
C ALA A 89 8.43 10.19 13.30
N ILE A 90 7.52 10.54 12.37
CA ILE A 90 6.63 9.61 11.70
C ILE A 90 7.30 9.14 10.42
N LYS A 91 7.33 7.82 10.22
CA LYS A 91 7.92 7.18 9.05
C LYS A 91 6.88 6.93 7.97
N PHE A 92 7.23 7.29 6.73
CA PHE A 92 6.48 6.96 5.52
C PHE A 92 7.34 6.08 4.64
N ASP A 93 6.84 4.90 4.28
CA ASP A 93 7.55 3.93 3.47
C ASP A 93 7.09 4.04 2.02
N PHE A 94 8.01 4.35 1.12
CA PHE A 94 7.75 4.51 -0.30
C PHE A 94 8.22 3.30 -1.08
N PHE A 95 7.38 2.81 -1.99
CA PHE A 95 7.60 1.63 -2.81
C PHE A 95 7.57 2.04 -4.29
N PRO A 96 8.73 2.24 -4.95
CA PRO A 96 8.77 2.58 -6.36
C PRO A 96 8.22 1.44 -7.22
N VAL A 97 7.35 1.77 -8.16
CA VAL A 97 6.77 0.79 -9.10
C VAL A 97 7.82 0.31 -10.11
N GLY A 98 8.59 1.22 -10.69
CA GLY A 98 9.58 0.90 -11.71
C GLY A 98 8.99 0.07 -12.86
N ASP A 99 9.67 -1.02 -13.25
CA ASP A 99 9.22 -1.91 -14.32
C ASP A 99 8.23 -3.00 -13.88
N ASN A 100 7.73 -2.93 -12.65
CA ASN A 100 6.81 -3.92 -12.10
C ASN A 100 5.42 -3.80 -12.76
N ALA A 101 5.05 -4.80 -13.56
CA ALA A 101 3.76 -4.84 -14.25
C ALA A 101 2.55 -4.86 -13.27
N PHE A 102 2.68 -5.57 -12.15
CA PHE A 102 1.67 -5.58 -11.11
C PHE A 102 1.50 -4.20 -10.46
N GLY A 103 2.58 -3.53 -10.09
CA GLY A 103 2.53 -2.18 -9.53
C GLY A 103 1.89 -1.16 -10.47
N ARG A 104 2.14 -1.24 -11.78
CA ARG A 104 1.44 -0.41 -12.78
C ARG A 104 -0.05 -0.71 -12.85
N SER A 105 -0.44 -1.99 -12.78
CA SER A 105 -1.84 -2.40 -12.72
C SER A 105 -2.53 -1.87 -11.46
N GLU A 106 -1.87 -1.97 -10.33
CA GLU A 106 -2.32 -1.47 -9.02
C GLU A 106 -2.57 0.05 -9.06
N LEU A 107 -1.62 0.83 -9.57
CA LEU A 107 -1.78 2.27 -9.77
C LEU A 107 -2.92 2.63 -10.73
N ALA A 108 -3.11 1.88 -11.80
CA ALA A 108 -4.19 2.12 -12.76
C ALA A 108 -5.58 1.84 -12.17
N ARG A 109 -5.68 0.92 -11.21
CA ARG A 109 -6.93 0.49 -10.55
C ARG A 109 -7.21 1.23 -9.24
N ARG A 110 -6.30 2.13 -8.81
CA ARG A 110 -6.48 2.88 -7.57
C ARG A 110 -7.80 3.64 -7.54
N ARG A 111 -8.36 3.78 -6.37
CA ARG A 111 -9.61 4.52 -6.14
C ARG A 111 -9.43 5.52 -5.03
N VAL A 112 -9.97 6.72 -5.19
CA VAL A 112 -10.00 7.71 -4.11
C VAL A 112 -11.09 7.35 -3.13
N THR A 113 -10.76 7.39 -1.83
CA THR A 113 -11.70 7.13 -0.76
C THR A 113 -11.37 8.00 0.45
N ALA A 114 -12.41 8.36 1.21
CA ALA A 114 -12.22 8.97 2.52
C ALA A 114 -11.82 7.90 3.54
N SER A 115 -10.80 8.19 4.33
CA SER A 115 -10.32 7.26 5.36
C SER A 115 -11.28 7.18 6.54
N THR A 116 -11.50 5.95 7.02
CA THR A 116 -12.20 5.65 8.28
C THR A 116 -11.22 5.22 9.38
N ILE A 117 -9.92 5.30 9.13
CA ILE A 117 -8.89 4.87 10.06
C ILE A 117 -8.68 5.91 11.13
N THR A 118 -8.62 5.48 12.38
CA THR A 118 -8.37 6.36 13.54
C THR A 118 -7.09 7.19 13.37
N GLY A 119 -7.23 8.50 13.43
CA GLY A 119 -6.16 9.46 13.23
C GLY A 119 -5.95 9.91 11.79
N LEU A 120 -6.73 9.38 10.83
CA LEU A 120 -6.74 9.78 9.41
C LEU A 120 -8.17 10.00 8.90
N GLU A 121 -9.14 10.17 9.79
CA GLU A 121 -10.55 10.24 9.42
C GLU A 121 -10.84 11.41 8.46
N ASN A 122 -11.66 11.13 7.46
CA ASN A 122 -12.11 12.08 6.45
C ASN A 122 -11.01 12.66 5.53
N ILE A 123 -9.77 12.17 5.60
CA ILE A 123 -8.74 12.51 4.62
C ILE A 123 -9.01 11.65 3.38
N GLU A 124 -9.14 12.29 2.22
CA GLU A 124 -9.29 11.59 0.94
C GLU A 124 -7.94 11.35 0.28
N PHE A 125 -7.70 10.12 -0.16
CA PHE A 125 -6.49 9.74 -0.89
C PHE A 125 -6.73 8.50 -1.75
N PRO A 126 -5.91 8.28 -2.79
CA PRO A 126 -5.99 7.08 -3.60
C PRO A 126 -5.48 5.86 -2.81
N VAL A 127 -6.24 4.77 -2.85
CA VAL A 127 -5.88 3.49 -2.24
C VAL A 127 -5.87 2.38 -3.28
N ALA A 128 -5.16 1.30 -2.99
CA ALA A 128 -5.21 0.07 -3.76
C ALA A 128 -6.64 -0.50 -3.78
N SER A 129 -7.00 -1.23 -4.85
CA SER A 129 -8.23 -2.03 -4.84
C SER A 129 -8.15 -3.15 -3.79
N PRO A 130 -9.29 -3.72 -3.36
CA PRO A 130 -9.29 -4.86 -2.45
C PRO A 130 -8.48 -6.05 -3.00
N GLU A 131 -8.60 -6.32 -4.30
CA GLU A 131 -7.84 -7.38 -4.96
C GLU A 131 -6.35 -7.11 -4.90
N ASP A 132 -5.92 -5.89 -5.25
CA ASP A 132 -4.52 -5.50 -5.23
C ASP A 132 -3.97 -5.54 -3.81
N THR A 133 -4.76 -5.10 -2.82
CA THR A 133 -4.41 -5.20 -1.39
C THR A 133 -4.18 -6.65 -0.96
N VAL A 134 -5.06 -7.58 -1.35
CA VAL A 134 -4.90 -9.02 -1.07
C VAL A 134 -3.62 -9.55 -1.72
N LEU A 135 -3.42 -9.28 -3.02
CA LEU A 135 -2.25 -9.77 -3.77
C LEU A 135 -0.94 -9.24 -3.19
N ALA A 136 -0.85 -7.94 -2.92
CA ALA A 136 0.33 -7.33 -2.31
C ALA A 136 0.64 -7.96 -0.95
N LYS A 137 -0.37 -8.15 -0.09
CA LYS A 137 -0.21 -8.80 1.23
C LYS A 137 0.24 -10.26 1.10
N LEU A 138 -0.27 -11.02 0.14
CA LEU A 138 0.17 -12.40 -0.13
C LEU A 138 1.65 -12.45 -0.55
N VAL A 139 2.09 -11.53 -1.42
CA VAL A 139 3.50 -11.41 -1.84
C VAL A 139 4.39 -11.10 -0.63
N TRP A 140 4.00 -10.16 0.23
CA TRP A 140 4.79 -9.84 1.42
C TRP A 140 4.79 -10.97 2.45
N PHE A 141 3.68 -11.69 2.62
CA PHE A 141 3.60 -12.86 3.48
C PHE A 141 4.57 -13.95 3.02
N ARG A 142 4.62 -14.23 1.70
CA ARG A 142 5.58 -15.17 1.09
C ARG A 142 7.02 -14.73 1.31
N LYS A 143 7.34 -13.47 1.05
CA LYS A 143 8.69 -12.90 1.27
C LYS A 143 9.11 -12.97 2.74
N GLY A 144 8.17 -12.90 3.67
CA GLY A 144 8.38 -13.04 5.11
C GLY A 144 8.51 -14.48 5.60
N GLY A 145 8.52 -15.47 4.71
CA GLY A 145 8.64 -16.90 5.06
C GLY A 145 7.35 -17.54 5.54
N GLU A 146 6.20 -16.88 5.35
CA GLU A 146 4.86 -17.40 5.64
C GLU A 146 4.61 -17.72 7.13
N VAL A 147 5.30 -17.02 8.03
CA VAL A 147 5.26 -17.34 9.49
C VAL A 147 4.45 -16.34 10.32
N SER A 148 3.97 -15.25 9.72
CA SER A 148 3.28 -14.19 10.45
C SER A 148 1.76 -14.41 10.51
N ASP A 149 1.25 -14.97 11.60
CA ASP A 149 -0.19 -15.10 11.82
C ASP A 149 -0.93 -13.76 11.68
N ARG A 150 -0.30 -12.68 12.10
CA ARG A 150 -0.85 -11.33 11.98
C ARG A 150 -1.07 -10.93 10.52
N GLN A 151 -0.07 -11.14 9.64
CA GLN A 151 -0.20 -10.82 8.21
C GLN A 151 -1.29 -11.70 7.57
N TRP A 152 -1.36 -12.97 7.95
CA TRP A 152 -2.39 -13.87 7.45
C TRP A 152 -3.80 -13.41 7.86
N HIS A 153 -4.00 -13.03 9.12
CA HIS A 153 -5.28 -12.49 9.59
C HIS A 153 -5.68 -11.18 8.86
N ASP A 154 -4.71 -10.32 8.54
CA ASP A 154 -4.96 -9.11 7.76
C ASP A 154 -5.46 -9.44 6.34
N ILE A 155 -4.89 -10.47 5.69
CA ILE A 155 -5.34 -10.97 4.38
C ILE A 155 -6.78 -11.47 4.48
N LEU A 156 -7.05 -12.35 5.44
CA LEU A 156 -8.38 -12.91 5.66
C LEU A 156 -9.41 -11.81 5.98
N GLY A 157 -9.00 -10.77 6.70
CA GLY A 157 -9.85 -9.61 7.02
C GLY A 157 -10.37 -8.92 5.76
N VAL A 158 -9.48 -8.62 4.81
CA VAL A 158 -9.87 -8.01 3.52
C VAL A 158 -10.75 -8.96 2.71
N VAL A 159 -10.35 -10.23 2.59
CA VAL A 159 -11.10 -11.24 1.84
C VAL A 159 -12.53 -11.40 2.40
N ASN A 160 -12.70 -11.52 3.71
CA ASN A 160 -14.00 -11.73 4.34
C ASN A 160 -14.95 -10.53 4.15
N VAL A 161 -14.42 -9.31 4.30
CA VAL A 161 -15.24 -8.09 4.16
C VAL A 161 -15.64 -7.86 2.70
N GLN A 162 -14.77 -8.19 1.74
CA GLN A 162 -14.95 -7.89 0.33
C GLN A 162 -15.42 -9.10 -0.51
N SER A 163 -15.62 -10.27 0.10
CA SER A 163 -15.83 -11.57 -0.58
C SER A 163 -16.80 -11.55 -1.76
N HIS A 164 -17.89 -10.77 -1.67
CA HIS A 164 -18.92 -10.68 -2.71
C HIS A 164 -18.60 -9.73 -3.87
N ARG A 165 -17.49 -8.98 -3.78
CA ARG A 165 -17.11 -7.93 -4.74
C ARG A 165 -15.78 -8.20 -5.42
N LEU A 166 -15.01 -9.19 -4.96
CA LEU A 166 -13.69 -9.49 -5.50
C LEU A 166 -13.78 -10.04 -6.93
N ASP A 167 -13.03 -9.43 -7.84
CA ASP A 167 -12.81 -9.96 -9.19
C ASP A 167 -11.89 -11.19 -9.12
N ARG A 168 -12.53 -12.37 -9.16
CA ARG A 168 -11.84 -13.65 -9.05
C ARG A 168 -10.88 -13.88 -10.21
N SER A 169 -11.27 -13.51 -11.43
CA SER A 169 -10.44 -13.69 -12.61
C SER A 169 -9.17 -12.85 -12.56
N TYR A 170 -9.29 -11.62 -12.06
CA TYR A 170 -8.14 -10.74 -11.82
C TYR A 170 -7.20 -11.32 -10.76
N LEU A 171 -7.75 -11.77 -9.63
CA LEU A 171 -6.98 -12.39 -8.54
C LEU A 171 -6.22 -13.64 -9.03
N ASP A 172 -6.89 -14.57 -9.72
CA ASP A 172 -6.29 -15.82 -10.18
C ASP A 172 -5.15 -15.56 -11.18
N ARG A 173 -5.35 -14.63 -12.12
CA ARG A 173 -4.31 -14.24 -13.08
C ARG A 173 -3.07 -13.70 -12.37
N TRP A 174 -3.24 -12.67 -11.55
CA TRP A 174 -2.10 -12.03 -10.89
C TRP A 174 -1.46 -12.90 -9.83
N ALA A 175 -2.22 -13.71 -9.11
CA ALA A 175 -1.66 -14.67 -8.17
C ALA A 175 -0.76 -15.70 -8.85
N GLY A 176 -1.11 -16.11 -10.09
CA GLY A 176 -0.26 -16.95 -10.91
C GLY A 176 1.04 -16.25 -11.32
N GLU A 177 0.96 -15.02 -11.83
CA GLU A 177 2.13 -14.23 -12.25
C GLU A 177 3.05 -13.88 -11.07
N LEU A 178 2.49 -13.62 -9.89
CA LEU A 178 3.21 -13.27 -8.66
C LEU A 178 3.73 -14.49 -7.87
N GLY A 179 3.35 -15.71 -8.28
CA GLY A 179 3.76 -16.94 -7.61
C GLY A 179 3.11 -17.17 -6.24
N VAL A 180 1.88 -16.67 -6.03
CA VAL A 180 1.13 -16.78 -4.77
C VAL A 180 -0.25 -17.44 -4.92
N ALA A 181 -0.46 -18.20 -6.00
CA ALA A 181 -1.74 -18.83 -6.31
C ALA A 181 -2.18 -19.88 -5.27
N ASP A 182 -1.26 -20.57 -4.63
CA ASP A 182 -1.52 -21.49 -3.52
C ASP A 182 -1.99 -20.76 -2.27
N LEU A 183 -1.36 -19.65 -1.91
CA LEU A 183 -1.75 -18.80 -0.79
C LEU A 183 -3.13 -18.16 -1.04
N LEU A 184 -3.39 -17.72 -2.26
CA LEU A 184 -4.70 -17.17 -2.63
C LEU A 184 -5.80 -18.23 -2.45
N ARG A 185 -5.58 -19.47 -2.91
CA ARG A 185 -6.55 -20.58 -2.70
C ARG A 185 -6.84 -20.85 -1.23
N ASN A 186 -5.82 -20.73 -0.37
CA ASN A 186 -5.97 -20.93 1.07
C ASN A 186 -6.71 -19.75 1.74
N ALA A 187 -6.57 -18.54 1.22
CA ALA A 187 -7.19 -17.34 1.77
C ALA A 187 -8.66 -17.19 1.36
N LEU A 188 -9.03 -17.67 0.17
CA LEU A 188 -10.39 -17.53 -0.36
C LEU A 188 -11.31 -18.62 0.19
N PRO A 189 -12.58 -18.30 0.51
CA PRO A 189 -13.57 -19.30 0.90
C PRO A 189 -13.68 -20.39 -0.19
N GLN A 190 -13.62 -21.66 0.23
CA GLN A 190 -13.88 -22.75 -0.70
C GLN A 190 -15.35 -22.70 -1.14
N GLU A 191 -15.60 -22.67 -2.45
CA GLU A 191 -16.95 -22.81 -2.98
C GLU A 191 -17.49 -24.18 -2.57
N GLY A 192 -18.39 -24.21 -1.59
CA GLY A 192 -19.00 -25.47 -1.13
C GLY A 192 -19.50 -25.51 0.30
N PHE A 193 -19.12 -24.60 1.17
CA PHE A 193 -19.66 -24.58 2.54
C PHE A 193 -20.86 -23.62 2.64
N ARG A 194 -21.94 -23.92 1.92
CA ARG A 194 -23.28 -23.45 2.33
C ARG A 194 -23.69 -24.37 3.47
N GLY A 195 -23.46 -23.91 4.69
CA GLY A 195 -24.08 -24.53 5.85
C GLY A 195 -25.59 -24.54 5.67
N SER A 196 -26.12 -25.70 5.45
CA SER A 196 -27.55 -26.00 5.62
C SER A 196 -27.88 -25.83 7.10
N SER A 197 -28.71 -24.87 7.43
CA SER A 197 -29.58 -24.90 8.61
C SER A 197 -30.75 -23.95 8.38
#